data_a53145697aa6d8aff53b15cf9c4575c8
#
_entry.id   a53145697aa6d8aff53b15cf9c4575c8
#
_cell.length_a   1.000
_cell.length_b   1.000
_cell.length_c   1.000
_cell.angle_alpha   90.00
_cell.angle_beta   90.00
_cell.angle_gamma   90.00
#
_symmetry.space_group_name_H-M   'P 1'
#
loop_
_entity.id
_entity.type
_entity.pdbx_description
1 polymer ?
#
loop_
_entity_poly.entity_id
_entity_poly.type
_entity_poly.pdbx_seq_one_letter_code
_entity_poly.pdbx_strand_id
1 'polypeptide(L)'
;MMETKYLKINPADNVAVAITALPAGEKLTVDGKEITLNEDVPAGHKFALKDFAEGENVIKYGYPIGHARKAQKQGDWMNENNIKTNLSGLLEYTYNPVNVDLNTTTLNLNTGAPNLTFRGYKRKNGDVGVRNEIWIIPTVGCVNGIINQLAEGLRRETGGKGVDAIMAYPHNYGCSQLGDDHENTKKILRDMVLHPNAGAVLVVGLGCENNQPDVFREFLGDYDQERVKFMVTQKVGDEYEEGMELLRELYAKAIQDQREDIPLSELRVGLKCGGSDGFSGITANPLLGMFSDFLVAQGGTSVLTEVPEMFGAETILMNRCRTKELFEDTVKLINDFKEYFLSHGEPVGENPSPGNKAGGISTLEDKALGCTQKCGTSYVEGVLPYGERLKVKGLNLLSAPGNDLVAATALASCGCHMVLFTTGCGTPFGTYVPTMKISTNSTLAKNKPGWIDFNAGVIVENEPMEKTCERFIEYIIKVASGEFVNNEKKGYKEIAIFKTGVTL
;
A
#
# COMPACT_ATOMS: atom_id res chain seq x y z
N MET A 1 2.76 35.99 7.78
CA MET A 1 1.95 34.98 8.50
C MET A 1 2.87 34.35 9.53
N MET A 2 2.44 34.16 10.80
CA MET A 2 3.28 33.40 11.74
C MET A 2 3.38 31.98 11.27
N GLU A 3 4.59 31.46 11.22
CA GLU A 3 4.88 30.06 10.83
C GLU A 3 4.28 29.13 11.90
N THR A 4 3.46 28.16 11.50
CA THR A 4 2.84 27.21 12.44
C THR A 4 3.94 26.25 12.93
N LYS A 5 4.32 26.38 14.21
CA LYS A 5 5.44 25.62 14.80
C LYS A 5 5.04 24.25 15.32
N TYR A 6 3.77 24.04 15.61
CA TYR A 6 3.22 22.78 16.15
C TYR A 6 1.78 22.56 15.66
N LEU A 7 1.31 21.32 15.80
CA LEU A 7 -0.06 20.95 15.51
C LEU A 7 -0.64 20.07 16.63
N LYS A 8 -1.79 20.48 17.18
CA LYS A 8 -2.67 19.62 17.97
C LYS A 8 -3.73 19.06 17.02
N ILE A 9 -3.71 17.73 16.80
CA ILE A 9 -4.46 17.11 15.70
C ILE A 9 -5.96 16.99 16.04
N ASN A 10 -6.27 16.62 17.29
CA ASN A 10 -7.63 16.48 17.79
C ASN A 10 -7.82 17.30 19.08
N PRO A 11 -9.00 17.90 19.30
CA PRO A 11 -9.26 18.63 20.56
C PRO A 11 -9.01 17.81 21.84
N ALA A 12 -9.20 16.49 21.79
CA ALA A 12 -8.97 15.58 22.92
C ALA A 12 -7.49 15.24 23.16
N ASP A 13 -6.59 15.62 22.25
CA ASP A 13 -5.16 15.27 22.35
C ASP A 13 -4.53 15.96 23.57
N ASN A 14 -3.69 15.21 24.29
CA ASN A 14 -2.90 15.70 25.42
C ASN A 14 -1.40 15.80 25.08
N VAL A 15 -1.07 15.63 23.80
CA VAL A 15 0.22 15.94 23.18
C VAL A 15 0.01 16.77 21.91
N ALA A 16 1.04 17.53 21.49
CA ALA A 16 1.07 18.18 20.19
C ALA A 16 2.32 17.76 19.42
N VAL A 17 2.28 17.83 18.09
CA VAL A 17 3.38 17.48 17.19
C VAL A 17 4.13 18.72 16.76
N ALA A 18 5.44 18.73 16.89
CA ALA A 18 6.32 19.78 16.40
C ALA A 18 6.40 19.71 14.85
N ILE A 19 6.06 20.80 14.17
CA ILE A 19 6.18 20.91 12.70
C ILE A 19 7.64 21.20 12.31
N THR A 20 8.32 21.99 13.11
CA THR A 20 9.75 22.28 12.98
C THR A 20 10.47 21.82 14.23
N ALA A 21 11.80 21.69 14.19
CA ALA A 21 12.56 21.46 15.41
C ALA A 21 12.39 22.65 16.38
N LEU A 22 12.05 22.35 17.63
CA LEU A 22 11.77 23.33 18.68
C LEU A 22 12.83 23.22 19.78
N PRO A 23 13.53 24.29 20.13
CA PRO A 23 14.58 24.24 21.17
C PRO A 23 14.00 24.22 22.60
N ALA A 24 14.77 23.69 23.52
CA ALA A 24 14.49 23.79 24.95
C ALA A 24 14.30 25.24 25.37
N GLY A 25 13.35 25.48 26.27
CA GLY A 25 13.00 26.81 26.76
C GLY A 25 12.08 27.60 25.82
N GLU A 26 11.74 27.08 24.65
CA GLU A 26 10.78 27.76 23.77
C GLU A 26 9.38 27.77 24.41
N LYS A 27 8.72 28.94 24.28
CA LYS A 27 7.37 29.15 24.77
C LYS A 27 6.36 29.10 23.66
N LEU A 28 5.40 28.20 23.79
CA LEU A 28 4.33 27.96 22.82
C LEU A 28 2.98 28.25 23.48
N THR A 29 2.03 28.82 22.74
CA THR A 29 0.67 29.01 23.21
C THR A 29 -0.24 27.98 22.59
N VAL A 30 -0.67 26.96 23.36
CA VAL A 30 -1.57 25.90 22.93
C VAL A 30 -2.89 26.02 23.69
N ASP A 31 -4.01 26.10 22.96
CA ASP A 31 -5.35 26.28 23.52
C ASP A 31 -5.43 27.45 24.55
N GLY A 32 -4.71 28.54 24.29
CA GLY A 32 -4.66 29.74 25.17
C GLY A 32 -3.78 29.58 26.39
N LYS A 33 -3.05 28.47 26.55
CA LYS A 33 -2.10 28.23 27.67
C LYS A 33 -0.68 28.31 27.18
N GLU A 34 0.19 29.00 27.92
CA GLU A 34 1.63 29.00 27.64
C GLU A 34 2.26 27.69 28.14
N ILE A 35 3.01 27.02 27.25
CA ILE A 35 3.78 25.82 27.51
C ILE A 35 5.24 26.14 27.22
N THR A 36 6.13 25.89 28.17
CA THR A 36 7.58 26.01 27.98
C THR A 36 8.17 24.60 27.77
N LEU A 37 8.92 24.40 26.70
CA LEU A 37 9.56 23.11 26.42
C LEU A 37 10.73 22.88 27.37
N ASN A 38 10.82 21.70 27.95
CA ASN A 38 11.85 21.31 28.91
C ASN A 38 13.13 20.80 28.23
N GLU A 39 13.02 20.36 26.98
CA GLU A 39 14.11 19.81 26.17
C GLU A 39 13.87 20.11 24.69
N ASP A 40 14.89 19.86 23.84
CA ASP A 40 14.75 20.00 22.39
C ASP A 40 13.75 18.96 21.86
N VAL A 41 12.81 19.37 21.03
CA VAL A 41 11.82 18.50 20.38
C VAL A 41 12.06 18.50 18.87
N PRO A 42 12.48 17.38 18.27
CA PRO A 42 12.71 17.30 16.83
C PRO A 42 11.39 17.46 16.04
N ALA A 43 11.50 17.86 14.78
CA ALA A 43 10.36 17.92 13.86
C ALA A 43 9.72 16.53 13.70
N GLY A 44 8.39 16.47 13.69
CA GLY A 44 7.60 15.25 13.65
C GLY A 44 7.40 14.57 15.01
N HIS A 45 8.12 15.02 16.05
CA HIS A 45 8.00 14.47 17.41
C HIS A 45 6.94 15.20 18.24
N LYS A 46 6.56 14.60 19.37
CA LYS A 46 5.49 15.08 20.26
C LYS A 46 6.04 15.71 21.52
N PHE A 47 5.31 16.68 22.06
CA PHE A 47 5.55 17.21 23.40
C PHE A 47 4.27 17.21 24.24
N ALA A 48 4.43 17.12 25.55
CA ALA A 48 3.35 17.02 26.52
C ALA A 48 2.59 18.34 26.68
N LEU A 49 1.25 18.32 26.58
CA LEU A 49 0.40 19.49 26.82
C LEU A 49 -0.01 19.64 28.28
N LYS A 50 0.26 18.64 29.12
CA LYS A 50 -0.04 18.60 30.55
C LYS A 50 0.94 17.71 31.27
N ASP A 51 0.90 17.73 32.61
CA ASP A 51 1.57 16.72 33.42
C ASP A 51 0.88 15.35 33.25
N PHE A 52 1.67 14.28 33.21
CA PHE A 52 1.19 12.89 33.19
C PHE A 52 1.62 12.16 34.46
N ALA A 53 0.70 11.41 35.05
CA ALA A 53 1.04 10.38 36.02
C ALA A 53 1.57 9.13 35.32
N GLU A 54 2.31 8.28 36.06
CA GLU A 54 2.69 6.95 35.58
C GLU A 54 1.44 6.13 35.25
N GLY A 55 1.41 5.45 34.11
CA GLY A 55 0.28 4.65 33.64
C GLY A 55 -0.84 5.48 32.99
N GLU A 56 -0.75 6.81 32.96
CA GLU A 56 -1.76 7.64 32.33
C GLU A 56 -1.68 7.60 30.81
N ASN A 57 -2.85 7.50 30.13
CA ASN A 57 -2.92 7.40 28.68
C ASN A 57 -2.42 8.68 27.98
N VAL A 58 -1.55 8.47 26.99
CA VAL A 58 -1.15 9.51 26.03
C VAL A 58 -2.12 9.45 24.85
N ILE A 59 -2.79 10.59 24.58
CA ILE A 59 -3.84 10.71 23.56
C ILE A 59 -3.31 11.50 22.37
N LYS A 60 -3.42 10.91 21.18
CA LYS A 60 -3.14 11.52 19.87
C LYS A 60 -4.18 11.03 18.85
N TYR A 61 -4.59 11.88 17.93
CA TYR A 61 -5.70 11.58 17.00
C TYR A 61 -7.05 11.35 17.70
N GLY A 62 -7.21 11.80 18.95
CA GLY A 62 -8.38 11.54 19.78
C GLY A 62 -8.42 10.14 20.44
N TYR A 63 -7.37 9.33 20.30
CA TYR A 63 -7.28 7.95 20.80
C TYR A 63 -6.00 7.74 21.63
N PRO A 64 -6.00 6.76 22.57
CA PRO A 64 -4.79 6.36 23.26
C PRO A 64 -3.75 5.79 22.30
N ILE A 65 -2.54 6.37 22.35
CA ILE A 65 -1.36 5.83 21.63
C ILE A 65 -0.42 5.04 22.55
N GLY A 66 -0.85 4.74 23.76
CA GLY A 66 -0.10 4.11 24.84
C GLY A 66 -0.28 4.87 26.15
N HIS A 67 0.57 4.57 27.14
CA HIS A 67 0.56 5.22 28.45
C HIS A 67 1.97 5.69 28.85
N ALA A 68 2.04 6.68 29.73
CA ALA A 68 3.29 7.18 30.27
C ALA A 68 3.98 6.11 31.14
N ARG A 69 5.24 5.76 30.83
CA ARG A 69 6.04 4.78 31.58
C ARG A 69 6.40 5.25 33.00
N LYS A 70 6.45 6.57 33.22
CA LYS A 70 6.75 7.27 34.46
C LYS A 70 6.10 8.64 34.40
N ALA A 71 6.01 9.33 35.51
CA ALA A 71 5.51 10.70 35.55
C ALA A 71 6.30 11.58 34.55
N GLN A 72 5.57 12.39 33.78
CA GLN A 72 6.09 13.35 32.81
C GLN A 72 5.53 14.74 33.14
N LYS A 73 6.24 15.78 32.75
CA LYS A 73 5.83 17.17 32.94
C LYS A 73 5.32 17.77 31.65
N GLN A 74 4.46 18.77 31.78
CA GLN A 74 4.09 19.63 30.65
C GLN A 74 5.36 20.22 30.02
N GLY A 75 5.45 20.13 28.67
CA GLY A 75 6.61 20.55 27.91
C GLY A 75 7.69 19.49 27.69
N ASP A 76 7.57 18.30 28.28
CA ASP A 76 8.50 17.19 28.04
C ASP A 76 8.36 16.63 26.63
N TRP A 77 9.46 16.19 26.03
CA TRP A 77 9.48 15.45 24.78
C TRP A 77 8.92 14.04 24.98
N MET A 78 7.81 13.73 24.32
CA MET A 78 7.10 12.45 24.42
C MET A 78 7.53 11.52 23.28
N ASN A 79 8.23 10.43 23.61
CA ASN A 79 8.85 9.51 22.66
C ASN A 79 8.77 8.03 23.13
N GLU A 80 9.42 7.12 22.42
CA GLU A 80 9.42 5.68 22.70
C GLU A 80 10.06 5.30 24.05
N ASN A 81 10.85 6.19 24.69
CA ASN A 81 11.49 5.93 25.97
C ASN A 81 10.54 6.22 27.14
N ASN A 82 9.53 7.07 26.95
CA ASN A 82 8.61 7.47 28.01
C ASN A 82 7.14 7.14 27.72
N ILE A 83 6.83 6.58 26.54
CA ILE A 83 5.53 6.00 26.20
C ILE A 83 5.65 4.48 26.06
N LYS A 84 4.70 3.74 26.63
CA LYS A 84 4.58 2.27 26.53
C LYS A 84 3.27 1.91 25.85
N THR A 85 3.29 0.88 24.99
CA THR A 85 2.09 0.34 24.33
C THR A 85 1.05 -0.19 25.32
N ASN A 86 -0.23 -0.03 24.98
CA ASN A 86 -1.36 -0.66 25.66
C ASN A 86 -1.74 -2.00 25.02
N LEU A 87 -1.11 -2.38 23.89
CA LEU A 87 -1.46 -3.59 23.16
C LEU A 87 -1.18 -4.84 24.00
N SER A 88 -2.12 -5.76 23.94
CA SER A 88 -2.06 -7.09 24.52
C SER A 88 -2.57 -8.10 23.50
N GLY A 89 -2.28 -9.38 23.65
CA GLY A 89 -2.62 -10.49 22.75
C GLY A 89 -3.96 -10.42 22.00
N LEU A 90 -4.64 -11.54 21.91
CA LEU A 90 -5.97 -11.63 21.28
C LEU A 90 -7.02 -10.86 22.09
N LEU A 91 -7.90 -10.14 21.39
CA LEU A 91 -8.98 -9.36 22.00
C LEU A 91 -10.34 -9.83 21.48
N GLU A 92 -11.36 -9.66 22.31
CA GLU A 92 -12.77 -9.74 21.90
C GLU A 92 -13.26 -8.34 21.55
N TYR A 93 -14.06 -8.24 20.50
CA TYR A 93 -14.56 -6.98 19.98
C TYR A 93 -16.08 -6.99 19.94
N THR A 94 -16.69 -5.82 20.10
CA THR A 94 -18.13 -5.62 19.98
C THR A 94 -18.44 -4.75 18.75
N TYR A 95 -19.39 -5.17 17.95
CA TYR A 95 -19.82 -4.41 16.78
C TYR A 95 -20.66 -3.20 17.19
N ASN A 96 -20.10 -2.01 17.01
CA ASN A 96 -20.75 -0.71 17.26
C ASN A 96 -20.77 0.09 15.95
N PRO A 97 -21.73 -0.20 15.03
CA PRO A 97 -21.72 0.40 13.70
C PRO A 97 -21.91 1.91 13.75
N VAL A 98 -21.13 2.62 12.95
CA VAL A 98 -21.22 4.06 12.75
C VAL A 98 -21.88 4.36 11.41
N ASN A 99 -22.61 5.47 11.32
CA ASN A 99 -23.13 5.97 10.05
C ASN A 99 -22.01 6.71 9.31
N VAL A 100 -21.77 6.32 8.06
CA VAL A 100 -20.83 6.98 7.16
C VAL A 100 -21.60 7.82 6.15
N ASP A 101 -21.30 9.10 6.07
CA ASP A 101 -21.80 10.01 5.03
C ASP A 101 -20.63 10.49 4.16
N LEU A 102 -20.56 9.97 2.93
CA LEU A 102 -19.54 10.35 1.93
C LEU A 102 -19.91 11.63 1.16
N ASN A 103 -21.12 12.15 1.33
CA ASN A 103 -21.58 13.36 0.61
C ASN A 103 -20.94 14.65 1.14
N THR A 104 -20.18 14.57 2.24
CA THR A 104 -19.50 15.71 2.84
C THR A 104 -18.18 16.10 2.16
N THR A 105 -17.71 15.31 1.19
CA THR A 105 -16.46 15.61 0.47
C THR A 105 -16.74 16.63 -0.64
N THR A 106 -16.77 17.90 -0.29
CA THR A 106 -16.88 19.03 -1.23
C THR A 106 -15.55 19.31 -1.92
N LEU A 107 -15.04 18.35 -2.69
CA LEU A 107 -13.92 18.59 -3.58
C LEU A 107 -14.46 19.26 -4.87
N ASN A 108 -14.18 20.54 -5.02
CA ASN A 108 -14.46 21.29 -6.24
C ASN A 108 -13.46 20.88 -7.34
N LEU A 109 -13.71 19.72 -7.94
CA LEU A 109 -12.93 19.32 -9.12
C LEU A 109 -13.37 20.16 -10.30
N ASN A 110 -12.51 21.05 -10.74
CA ASN A 110 -12.68 21.87 -11.96
C ASN A 110 -12.61 21.03 -13.26
N THR A 111 -13.14 19.82 -13.24
CA THR A 111 -13.07 18.90 -14.39
C THR A 111 -14.20 19.09 -15.39
N GLY A 112 -15.20 19.93 -15.09
CA GLY A 112 -16.29 20.28 -16.02
C GLY A 112 -17.13 19.09 -16.53
N ALA A 113 -16.79 17.85 -16.12
CA ALA A 113 -17.45 16.62 -16.59
C ALA A 113 -18.18 15.93 -15.42
N PRO A 114 -19.45 15.55 -15.61
CA PRO A 114 -20.21 14.81 -14.60
C PRO A 114 -19.68 13.38 -14.36
N ASN A 115 -18.84 12.84 -15.27
CA ASN A 115 -18.23 11.53 -15.16
C ASN A 115 -16.74 11.64 -15.44
N LEU A 116 -15.92 11.51 -14.40
CA LEU A 116 -14.46 11.47 -14.54
C LEU A 116 -14.02 10.16 -15.20
N THR A 117 -13.11 10.27 -16.15
CA THR A 117 -12.54 9.13 -16.88
C THR A 117 -11.01 9.17 -16.84
N PHE A 118 -10.39 8.02 -17.10
CA PHE A 118 -8.97 7.88 -17.42
C PHE A 118 -8.80 7.12 -18.74
N ARG A 119 -7.64 7.25 -19.39
CA ARG A 119 -7.33 6.54 -20.64
C ARG A 119 -6.73 5.18 -20.32
N GLY A 120 -7.54 4.11 -20.33
CA GLY A 120 -7.15 2.74 -20.00
C GLY A 120 -7.30 1.75 -21.14
N TYR A 121 -6.94 0.50 -20.89
CA TYR A 121 -7.06 -0.60 -21.83
C TYR A 121 -8.16 -1.56 -21.40
N LYS A 122 -9.17 -1.75 -22.24
CA LYS A 122 -10.24 -2.70 -21.99
C LYS A 122 -9.83 -4.09 -22.47
N ARG A 123 -9.95 -5.07 -21.59
CA ARG A 123 -9.62 -6.46 -21.89
C ARG A 123 -10.86 -7.23 -22.38
N LYS A 124 -10.64 -8.35 -23.08
CA LYS A 124 -11.71 -9.19 -23.65
C LYS A 124 -12.74 -9.67 -22.63
N ASN A 125 -12.31 -9.94 -21.39
CA ASN A 125 -13.17 -10.32 -20.27
C ASN A 125 -13.92 -9.15 -19.62
N GLY A 126 -13.76 -7.92 -20.12
CA GLY A 126 -14.36 -6.70 -19.58
C GLY A 126 -13.53 -6.02 -18.50
N ASP A 127 -12.45 -6.61 -18.01
CA ASP A 127 -11.53 -5.99 -17.07
C ASP A 127 -10.74 -4.84 -17.72
N VAL A 128 -10.16 -3.97 -16.92
CA VAL A 128 -9.49 -2.75 -17.37
C VAL A 128 -8.08 -2.65 -16.81
N GLY A 129 -7.11 -2.33 -17.66
CA GLY A 129 -5.72 -2.03 -17.27
C GLY A 129 -5.36 -0.56 -17.43
N VAL A 130 -4.43 -0.07 -16.61
CA VAL A 130 -3.81 1.27 -16.74
C VAL A 130 -2.46 1.20 -17.47
N ARG A 131 -2.01 -0.01 -17.75
CA ARG A 131 -0.80 -0.32 -18.53
C ARG A 131 -1.08 -1.42 -19.57
N ASN A 132 -0.19 -1.52 -20.53
CA ASN A 132 -0.18 -2.56 -21.55
C ASN A 132 1.24 -3.14 -21.63
N GLU A 133 1.56 -4.02 -20.69
CA GLU A 133 2.91 -4.57 -20.54
C GLU A 133 2.98 -6.02 -21.02
N ILE A 134 4.16 -6.50 -21.39
CA ILE A 134 4.44 -7.90 -21.62
C ILE A 134 5.19 -8.45 -20.43
N TRP A 135 4.62 -9.48 -19.79
CA TRP A 135 5.20 -10.10 -18.61
C TRP A 135 5.68 -11.51 -18.86
N ILE A 136 6.83 -11.88 -18.30
CA ILE A 136 7.34 -13.24 -18.29
C ILE A 136 7.36 -13.71 -16.84
N ILE A 137 6.51 -14.70 -16.54
CA ILE A 137 6.22 -15.15 -15.19
C ILE A 137 6.66 -16.62 -15.06
N PRO A 138 7.62 -16.93 -14.15
CA PRO A 138 8.06 -18.31 -13.94
C PRO A 138 7.09 -19.02 -12.99
N THR A 139 6.86 -20.32 -13.19
CA THR A 139 6.19 -21.18 -12.21
C THR A 139 7.13 -21.60 -11.08
N VAL A 140 8.45 -21.50 -11.32
CA VAL A 140 9.50 -21.90 -10.37
C VAL A 140 10.77 -21.08 -10.54
N GLY A 141 11.49 -20.85 -9.45
CA GLY A 141 12.73 -20.06 -9.47
C GLY A 141 13.87 -20.62 -10.33
N CYS A 142 13.86 -21.92 -10.65
CA CYS A 142 14.89 -22.55 -11.47
C CYS A 142 15.01 -21.99 -12.89
N VAL A 143 13.96 -21.36 -13.41
CA VAL A 143 13.94 -20.75 -14.75
C VAL A 143 14.15 -19.22 -14.73
N ASN A 144 14.53 -18.63 -13.60
CA ASN A 144 14.76 -17.18 -13.48
C ASN A 144 15.81 -16.67 -14.47
N GLY A 145 16.85 -17.47 -14.77
CA GLY A 145 17.90 -17.10 -15.72
C GLY A 145 17.36 -16.89 -17.12
N ILE A 146 16.60 -17.87 -17.62
CA ILE A 146 16.07 -17.83 -18.99
C ILE A 146 14.99 -16.76 -19.16
N ILE A 147 14.10 -16.54 -18.19
CA ILE A 147 13.07 -15.49 -18.31
C ILE A 147 13.68 -14.08 -18.39
N ASN A 148 14.79 -13.82 -17.69
CA ASN A 148 15.50 -12.56 -17.80
C ASN A 148 16.14 -12.36 -19.18
N GLN A 149 16.74 -13.43 -19.75
CA GLN A 149 17.30 -13.39 -21.10
C GLN A 149 16.23 -13.16 -22.16
N LEU A 150 15.08 -13.81 -22.03
CA LEU A 150 13.93 -13.63 -22.92
C LEU A 150 13.40 -12.17 -22.89
N ALA A 151 13.23 -11.60 -21.69
CA ALA A 151 12.78 -10.21 -21.56
C ALA A 151 13.79 -9.25 -22.20
N GLU A 152 15.07 -9.46 -22.01
CA GLU A 152 16.12 -8.65 -22.62
C GLU A 152 16.16 -8.85 -24.15
N GLY A 153 16.02 -10.07 -24.62
CA GLY A 153 15.98 -10.42 -26.05
C GLY A 153 14.85 -9.65 -26.75
N LEU A 154 13.64 -9.74 -26.24
CA LEU A 154 12.49 -9.04 -26.82
C LEU A 154 12.64 -7.51 -26.76
N ARG A 155 13.18 -6.96 -25.68
CA ARG A 155 13.49 -5.52 -25.60
C ARG A 155 14.49 -5.06 -26.64
N ARG A 156 15.53 -5.87 -26.91
CA ARG A 156 16.52 -5.57 -27.98
C ARG A 156 15.91 -5.61 -29.37
N GLU A 157 15.08 -6.61 -29.65
CA GLU A 157 14.45 -6.76 -30.98
C GLU A 157 13.45 -5.63 -31.26
N THR A 158 12.62 -5.28 -30.29
CA THR A 158 11.49 -4.35 -30.48
C THR A 158 11.79 -2.90 -30.12
N GLY A 159 12.88 -2.66 -29.37
CA GLY A 159 13.16 -1.37 -28.73
C GLY A 159 12.11 -0.99 -27.70
N GLY A 160 11.28 -1.93 -27.22
CA GLY A 160 10.20 -1.69 -26.27
C GLY A 160 9.04 -0.84 -26.84
N LYS A 161 8.94 -0.66 -28.16
CA LYS A 161 7.94 0.20 -28.78
C LYS A 161 6.55 -0.45 -28.76
N GLY A 162 5.49 0.36 -28.60
CA GLY A 162 4.10 -0.09 -28.71
C GLY A 162 3.54 -0.79 -27.46
N VAL A 163 4.36 -1.00 -26.43
CA VAL A 163 3.96 -1.49 -25.11
C VAL A 163 4.58 -0.61 -24.01
N ASP A 164 3.98 -0.59 -22.82
CA ASP A 164 4.47 0.25 -21.73
C ASP A 164 5.75 -0.31 -21.07
N ALA A 165 5.91 -1.65 -21.02
CA ALA A 165 7.13 -2.32 -20.57
C ALA A 165 7.17 -3.79 -21.02
N ILE A 166 8.38 -4.39 -21.01
CA ILE A 166 8.63 -5.83 -21.16
C ILE A 166 9.42 -6.26 -19.94
N MET A 167 8.82 -7.10 -19.06
CA MET A 167 9.38 -7.42 -17.75
C MET A 167 9.35 -8.91 -17.46
N ALA A 168 10.43 -9.42 -16.86
CA ALA A 168 10.46 -10.71 -16.20
C ALA A 168 10.31 -10.50 -14.68
N TYR A 169 9.61 -11.40 -14.02
CA TYR A 169 9.39 -11.34 -12.57
C TYR A 169 9.99 -12.56 -11.86
N PRO A 170 11.31 -12.60 -11.66
CA PRO A 170 11.97 -13.70 -10.97
C PRO A 170 11.51 -13.81 -9.51
N HIS A 171 11.43 -15.05 -9.01
CA HIS A 171 11.15 -15.35 -7.61
C HIS A 171 11.84 -16.66 -7.19
N ASN A 172 11.87 -16.96 -5.89
CA ASN A 172 12.61 -18.11 -5.33
C ASN A 172 11.72 -19.29 -4.95
N TYR A 173 10.51 -19.35 -5.46
CA TYR A 173 9.46 -20.28 -5.04
C TYR A 173 9.05 -21.24 -6.17
N GLY A 174 7.98 -22.03 -5.93
CA GLY A 174 7.37 -22.93 -6.91
C GLY A 174 7.86 -24.37 -6.80
N CYS A 175 8.98 -24.60 -6.07
CA CYS A 175 9.46 -25.94 -5.73
C CYS A 175 9.79 -26.02 -4.24
N SER A 176 9.72 -27.22 -3.67
CA SER A 176 10.05 -27.47 -2.25
C SER A 176 9.21 -26.68 -1.24
N GLN A 177 8.02 -26.26 -1.64
CA GLN A 177 7.02 -25.62 -0.79
C GLN A 177 5.90 -26.59 -0.43
N LEU A 178 5.35 -26.45 0.79
CA LEU A 178 4.26 -27.27 1.32
C LEU A 178 3.10 -26.39 1.79
N GLY A 179 1.89 -26.99 1.81
CA GLY A 179 0.69 -26.39 2.39
C GLY A 179 0.39 -24.99 1.88
N ASP A 180 0.14 -24.07 2.78
CA ASP A 180 -0.28 -22.71 2.46
C ASP A 180 0.77 -21.90 1.69
N ASP A 181 2.06 -22.13 1.91
CA ASP A 181 3.11 -21.48 1.13
C ASP A 181 3.04 -21.83 -0.36
N HIS A 182 2.74 -23.10 -0.68
CA HIS A 182 2.54 -23.54 -2.05
C HIS A 182 1.28 -22.92 -2.67
N GLU A 183 0.17 -22.96 -1.94
CA GLU A 183 -1.10 -22.37 -2.38
C GLU A 183 -1.00 -20.86 -2.56
N ASN A 184 -0.34 -20.14 -1.65
CA ASN A 184 -0.10 -18.69 -1.74
C ASN A 184 0.74 -18.34 -2.96
N THR A 185 1.82 -19.10 -3.22
CA THR A 185 2.64 -18.92 -4.42
C THR A 185 1.81 -19.10 -5.69
N LYS A 186 1.04 -20.19 -5.76
CA LYS A 186 0.17 -20.50 -6.90
C LYS A 186 -0.87 -19.39 -7.13
N LYS A 187 -1.53 -18.89 -6.06
CA LYS A 187 -2.52 -17.80 -6.14
C LYS A 187 -1.91 -16.49 -6.64
N ILE A 188 -0.78 -16.05 -6.06
CA ILE A 188 -0.12 -14.81 -6.46
C ILE A 188 0.31 -14.86 -7.93
N LEU A 189 0.90 -15.97 -8.38
CA LEU A 189 1.32 -16.12 -9.78
C LEU A 189 0.11 -16.15 -10.74
N ARG A 190 -0.99 -16.84 -10.37
CA ARG A 190 -2.25 -16.80 -11.13
C ARG A 190 -2.74 -15.35 -11.28
N ASP A 191 -2.76 -14.60 -10.20
CA ASP A 191 -3.29 -13.24 -10.18
C ASP A 191 -2.43 -12.29 -11.01
N MET A 192 -1.12 -12.50 -11.03
CA MET A 192 -0.22 -11.80 -11.96
C MET A 192 -0.53 -12.13 -13.42
N VAL A 193 -0.68 -13.44 -13.76
CA VAL A 193 -0.99 -13.86 -15.13
C VAL A 193 -2.31 -13.26 -15.63
N LEU A 194 -3.31 -13.17 -14.75
CA LEU A 194 -4.65 -12.64 -15.08
C LEU A 194 -4.79 -11.14 -14.85
N HIS A 195 -3.70 -10.44 -14.51
CA HIS A 195 -3.77 -9.00 -14.19
C HIS A 195 -3.99 -8.15 -15.45
N PRO A 196 -4.95 -7.20 -15.45
CA PRO A 196 -5.30 -6.44 -16.66
C PRO A 196 -4.25 -5.44 -17.12
N ASN A 197 -3.24 -5.11 -16.30
CA ASN A 197 -2.09 -4.30 -16.75
C ASN A 197 -1.16 -5.09 -17.68
N ALA A 198 -1.22 -6.44 -17.68
CA ALA A 198 -0.55 -7.25 -18.67
C ALA A 198 -1.34 -7.25 -19.98
N GLY A 199 -0.74 -6.74 -21.04
CA GLY A 199 -1.24 -6.88 -22.41
C GLY A 199 -1.00 -8.30 -22.94
N ALA A 200 0.09 -8.93 -22.51
CA ALA A 200 0.40 -10.32 -22.81
C ALA A 200 1.32 -10.93 -21.74
N VAL A 201 1.25 -12.26 -21.58
CA VAL A 201 2.01 -13.01 -20.58
C VAL A 201 2.60 -14.29 -21.18
N LEU A 202 3.90 -14.51 -21.00
CA LEU A 202 4.53 -15.80 -21.18
C LEU A 202 4.75 -16.45 -19.81
N VAL A 203 4.12 -17.60 -19.56
CA VAL A 203 4.36 -18.42 -18.37
C VAL A 203 5.43 -19.45 -18.69
N VAL A 204 6.52 -19.48 -17.90
CA VAL A 204 7.65 -20.38 -18.13
C VAL A 204 7.79 -21.33 -16.94
N GLY A 205 7.69 -22.61 -17.20
CA GLY A 205 7.92 -23.70 -16.24
C GLY A 205 9.19 -24.49 -16.53
N LEU A 206 9.68 -25.20 -15.52
CA LEU A 206 10.77 -26.17 -15.67
C LEU A 206 10.24 -27.52 -16.17
N GLY A 207 9.27 -28.10 -15.45
CA GLY A 207 8.64 -29.39 -15.77
C GLY A 207 8.61 -30.40 -14.62
N CYS A 208 9.44 -30.25 -13.57
CA CYS A 208 9.51 -31.13 -12.42
C CYS A 208 9.22 -30.46 -11.06
N GLU A 209 8.84 -29.20 -11.08
CA GLU A 209 8.51 -28.41 -9.89
C GLU A 209 7.21 -28.84 -9.20
N ASN A 210 7.01 -28.48 -7.93
CA ASN A 210 5.74 -28.69 -7.22
C ASN A 210 4.59 -27.89 -7.85
N ASN A 211 4.87 -26.67 -8.31
CA ASN A 211 3.91 -25.83 -9.04
C ASN A 211 3.87 -26.23 -10.52
N GLN A 212 3.46 -27.49 -10.80
CA GLN A 212 3.47 -28.10 -12.14
C GLN A 212 2.77 -27.20 -13.17
N PRO A 213 3.41 -26.91 -14.35
CA PRO A 213 2.85 -26.00 -15.35
C PRO A 213 1.46 -26.39 -15.87
N ASP A 214 1.19 -27.69 -16.04
CA ASP A 214 -0.11 -28.14 -16.50
C ASP A 214 -1.21 -27.97 -15.45
N VAL A 215 -0.90 -28.27 -14.16
CA VAL A 215 -1.80 -28.02 -13.01
C VAL A 215 -2.03 -26.52 -12.81
N PHE A 216 -0.97 -25.74 -12.97
CA PHE A 216 -1.08 -24.27 -12.88
C PHE A 216 -1.96 -23.70 -14.00
N ARG A 217 -1.84 -24.22 -15.22
CA ARG A 217 -2.71 -23.83 -16.34
C ARG A 217 -4.18 -24.11 -16.05
N GLU A 218 -4.51 -25.28 -15.50
CA GLU A 218 -5.87 -25.61 -15.09
C GLU A 218 -6.36 -24.67 -13.96
N PHE A 219 -5.48 -24.31 -13.04
CA PHE A 219 -5.79 -23.40 -11.92
C PHE A 219 -6.08 -21.97 -12.36
N LEU A 220 -5.58 -21.51 -13.52
CA LEU A 220 -5.94 -20.20 -14.08
C LEU A 220 -7.45 -20.11 -14.38
N GLY A 221 -8.09 -21.21 -14.71
CA GLY A 221 -9.48 -21.23 -15.17
C GLY A 221 -9.61 -20.64 -16.59
N ASP A 222 -10.59 -19.77 -16.78
CA ASP A 222 -10.80 -19.09 -18.07
C ASP A 222 -9.80 -17.93 -18.25
N TYR A 223 -9.07 -17.95 -19.37
CA TYR A 223 -8.10 -16.92 -19.75
C TYR A 223 -8.00 -16.74 -21.27
N ASP A 224 -7.54 -15.58 -21.71
CA ASP A 224 -7.34 -15.31 -23.14
C ASP A 224 -6.08 -16.02 -23.67
N GLN A 225 -6.26 -17.13 -24.38
CA GLN A 225 -5.17 -17.95 -24.92
C GLN A 225 -4.35 -17.24 -26.03
N GLU A 226 -4.85 -16.15 -26.61
CA GLU A 226 -4.08 -15.32 -27.53
C GLU A 226 -3.08 -14.42 -26.82
N ARG A 227 -3.31 -14.14 -25.51
CA ARG A 227 -2.49 -13.23 -24.68
C ARG A 227 -1.70 -13.94 -23.59
N VAL A 228 -2.00 -15.22 -23.32
CA VAL A 228 -1.27 -16.02 -22.34
C VAL A 228 -0.77 -17.27 -23.01
N LYS A 229 0.55 -17.42 -23.08
CA LYS A 229 1.24 -18.58 -23.62
C LYS A 229 2.04 -19.30 -22.54
N PHE A 230 2.34 -20.57 -22.76
CA PHE A 230 3.10 -21.42 -21.84
C PHE A 230 4.29 -22.06 -22.53
N MET A 231 5.42 -22.10 -21.84
CA MET A 231 6.59 -22.87 -22.23
C MET A 231 7.07 -23.72 -21.06
N VAL A 232 7.43 -24.97 -21.31
CA VAL A 232 8.03 -25.88 -20.31
C VAL A 232 9.43 -26.22 -20.78
N THR A 233 10.47 -25.71 -20.11
CA THR A 233 11.85 -25.77 -20.59
C THR A 233 12.36 -27.20 -20.80
N GLN A 234 11.96 -28.19 -19.97
CA GLN A 234 12.32 -29.59 -20.15
C GLN A 234 11.62 -30.30 -21.35
N LYS A 235 10.62 -29.64 -21.95
CA LYS A 235 9.87 -30.21 -23.09
C LYS A 235 10.28 -29.64 -24.46
N VAL A 236 11.17 -28.63 -24.47
CA VAL A 236 11.63 -27.96 -25.70
C VAL A 236 13.12 -28.24 -25.94
N GLY A 237 13.57 -28.09 -27.19
CA GLY A 237 14.97 -28.35 -27.55
C GLY A 237 15.90 -27.18 -27.24
N ASP A 238 15.44 -25.95 -27.51
CA ASP A 238 16.10 -24.70 -27.17
C ASP A 238 15.09 -23.73 -26.57
N GLU A 239 15.20 -23.51 -25.26
CA GLU A 239 14.24 -22.71 -24.50
C GLU A 239 14.31 -21.20 -24.84
N TYR A 240 15.46 -20.73 -25.37
CA TYR A 240 15.57 -19.34 -25.79
C TYR A 240 14.85 -19.10 -27.14
N GLU A 241 15.11 -19.95 -28.14
CA GLU A 241 14.49 -19.79 -29.45
C GLU A 241 12.96 -19.98 -29.38
N GLU A 242 12.50 -21.05 -28.72
CA GLU A 242 11.07 -21.29 -28.50
C GLU A 242 10.40 -20.15 -27.74
N GLY A 243 11.01 -19.69 -26.63
CA GLY A 243 10.51 -18.60 -25.82
C GLY A 243 10.43 -17.28 -26.60
N MET A 244 11.42 -16.99 -27.44
CA MET A 244 11.41 -15.80 -28.30
C MET A 244 10.34 -15.87 -29.40
N GLU A 245 10.08 -17.06 -29.97
CA GLU A 245 8.99 -17.24 -30.93
C GLU A 245 7.64 -16.93 -30.29
N LEU A 246 7.34 -17.52 -29.13
CA LEU A 246 6.12 -17.24 -28.38
C LEU A 246 6.01 -15.75 -27.98
N LEU A 247 7.10 -15.11 -27.59
CA LEU A 247 7.10 -13.70 -27.23
C LEU A 247 6.86 -12.77 -28.42
N ARG A 248 7.33 -13.12 -29.62
CA ARG A 248 7.04 -12.36 -30.84
C ARG A 248 5.55 -12.40 -31.19
N GLU A 249 4.89 -13.56 -31.03
CA GLU A 249 3.43 -13.67 -31.20
C GLU A 249 2.68 -12.80 -30.18
N LEU A 250 3.06 -12.90 -28.91
CA LEU A 250 2.47 -12.13 -27.81
C LEU A 250 2.66 -10.61 -27.99
N TYR A 251 3.85 -10.20 -28.43
CA TYR A 251 4.14 -8.81 -28.75
C TYR A 251 3.30 -8.30 -29.92
N ALA A 252 3.21 -9.06 -31.01
CA ALA A 252 2.40 -8.70 -32.18
C ALA A 252 0.91 -8.51 -31.82
N LYS A 253 0.43 -9.21 -30.80
CA LYS A 253 -0.92 -9.05 -30.26
C LYS A 253 -1.05 -7.83 -29.38
N ALA A 254 -0.12 -7.64 -28.43
CA ALA A 254 -0.17 -6.58 -27.43
C ALA A 254 -0.08 -5.17 -28.06
N ILE A 255 0.72 -4.98 -29.11
CA ILE A 255 0.88 -3.66 -29.77
C ILE A 255 -0.37 -3.17 -30.49
N GLN A 256 -1.39 -4.03 -30.67
CA GLN A 256 -2.65 -3.66 -31.30
C GLN A 256 -3.62 -2.98 -30.33
N ASP A 257 -3.35 -3.05 -29.01
CA ASP A 257 -4.22 -2.46 -28.00
C ASP A 257 -4.18 -0.94 -28.06
N GLN A 258 -5.35 -0.33 -27.87
CA GLN A 258 -5.52 1.12 -27.85
C GLN A 258 -6.14 1.54 -26.52
N ARG A 259 -5.71 2.69 -26.00
CA ARG A 259 -6.35 3.32 -24.84
C ARG A 259 -7.69 3.92 -25.22
N GLU A 260 -8.69 3.70 -24.38
CA GLU A 260 -10.02 4.29 -24.50
C GLU A 260 -10.45 4.98 -23.20
N ASP A 261 -11.53 5.76 -23.24
CA ASP A 261 -12.05 6.42 -22.05
C ASP A 261 -12.76 5.43 -21.14
N ILE A 262 -12.25 5.30 -19.92
CA ILE A 262 -12.74 4.38 -18.89
C ILE A 262 -13.26 5.22 -17.72
N PRO A 263 -14.45 4.96 -17.21
CA PRO A 263 -14.96 5.67 -16.04
C PRO A 263 -14.13 5.40 -14.79
N LEU A 264 -13.97 6.42 -13.95
CA LEU A 264 -13.17 6.32 -12.71
C LEU A 264 -13.69 5.25 -11.75
N SER A 265 -14.96 4.86 -11.90
CA SER A 265 -15.56 3.72 -11.16
C SER A 265 -14.90 2.37 -11.41
N GLU A 266 -14.08 2.24 -12.45
CA GLU A 266 -13.29 1.03 -12.74
C GLU A 266 -11.88 1.08 -12.14
N LEU A 267 -11.45 2.25 -11.62
CA LEU A 267 -10.12 2.38 -11.02
C LEU A 267 -10.05 1.66 -9.67
N ARG A 268 -8.98 0.88 -9.49
CA ARG A 268 -8.68 0.12 -8.27
C ARG A 268 -7.29 0.49 -7.78
N VAL A 269 -7.18 0.97 -6.53
CA VAL A 269 -5.91 1.41 -5.95
C VAL A 269 -5.60 0.66 -4.66
N GLY A 270 -4.34 0.30 -4.48
CA GLY A 270 -3.82 -0.23 -3.23
C GLY A 270 -3.22 0.89 -2.37
N LEU A 271 -3.48 0.85 -1.07
CA LEU A 271 -3.03 1.84 -0.09
C LEU A 271 -1.93 1.22 0.77
N LYS A 272 -0.73 1.82 0.74
CA LYS A 272 0.48 1.30 1.38
C LYS A 272 1.24 2.42 2.07
N CYS A 273 1.98 2.10 3.14
CA CYS A 273 3.01 2.99 3.66
C CYS A 273 4.30 2.23 4.00
N GLY A 274 5.43 2.92 3.95
CA GLY A 274 6.72 2.37 4.34
C GLY A 274 7.71 3.48 4.68
N GLY A 275 8.60 3.25 5.68
CA GLY A 275 9.45 4.31 6.19
C GLY A 275 8.66 5.48 6.78
N SER A 276 7.58 5.19 7.52
CA SER A 276 6.68 6.19 8.11
C SER A 276 7.38 7.03 9.17
N ASP A 277 6.99 8.30 9.29
CA ASP A 277 7.44 9.29 10.25
C ASP A 277 6.26 9.95 10.99
N GLY A 278 6.53 10.89 11.89
CA GLY A 278 5.51 11.63 12.65
C GLY A 278 4.56 12.46 11.79
N PHE A 279 4.94 12.79 10.56
CA PHE A 279 4.09 13.50 9.61
C PHE A 279 3.16 12.60 8.80
N SER A 280 3.41 11.29 8.78
CA SER A 280 2.63 10.34 7.97
C SER A 280 1.13 10.43 8.23
N GLY A 281 0.72 10.45 9.51
CA GLY A 281 -0.68 10.58 9.93
C GLY A 281 -1.24 12.01 9.90
N ILE A 282 -0.47 13.00 9.44
CA ILE A 282 -0.85 14.41 9.38
C ILE A 282 -0.95 14.91 7.94
N THR A 283 -0.13 14.37 7.04
CA THR A 283 0.00 14.81 5.65
C THR A 283 -0.44 13.74 4.66
N ALA A 284 0.47 12.83 4.28
CA ALA A 284 0.26 11.90 3.18
C ALA A 284 -0.86 10.87 3.44
N ASN A 285 -0.97 10.31 4.66
CA ASN A 285 -2.02 9.33 4.94
C ASN A 285 -3.43 9.94 4.94
N PRO A 286 -3.72 11.08 5.60
CA PRO A 286 -5.00 11.76 5.47
C PRO A 286 -5.31 12.19 4.03
N LEU A 287 -4.30 12.62 3.25
CA LEU A 287 -4.46 12.93 1.83
C LEU A 287 -4.94 11.70 1.05
N LEU A 288 -4.32 10.54 1.27
CA LEU A 288 -4.78 9.28 0.68
C LEU A 288 -6.19 8.93 1.12
N GLY A 289 -6.52 9.18 2.38
CA GLY A 289 -7.87 8.95 2.92
C GLY A 289 -8.93 9.80 2.23
N MET A 290 -8.66 11.09 2.04
CA MET A 290 -9.55 11.97 1.29
C MET A 290 -9.70 11.53 -0.16
N PHE A 291 -8.61 11.11 -0.80
CA PHE A 291 -8.65 10.53 -2.15
C PHE A 291 -9.43 9.21 -2.17
N SER A 292 -9.24 8.32 -1.19
CA SER A 292 -9.96 7.05 -1.10
C SER A 292 -11.47 7.27 -1.00
N ASP A 293 -11.91 8.19 -0.14
CA ASP A 293 -13.33 8.54 0.00
C ASP A 293 -13.89 9.12 -1.31
N PHE A 294 -13.13 9.99 -1.98
CA PHE A 294 -13.50 10.50 -3.29
C PHE A 294 -13.63 9.37 -4.32
N LEU A 295 -12.65 8.46 -4.42
CA LEU A 295 -12.68 7.35 -5.38
C LEU A 295 -13.86 6.42 -5.13
N VAL A 296 -14.13 6.08 -3.86
CA VAL A 296 -15.29 5.24 -3.48
C VAL A 296 -16.60 5.94 -3.83
N ALA A 297 -16.71 7.25 -3.61
CA ALA A 297 -17.88 8.04 -4.02
C ALA A 297 -18.09 8.06 -5.54
N GLN A 298 -17.02 7.92 -6.34
CA GLN A 298 -17.10 7.74 -7.81
C GLN A 298 -17.42 6.28 -8.22
N GLY A 299 -17.62 5.38 -7.27
CA GLY A 299 -17.86 3.95 -7.52
C GLY A 299 -16.59 3.12 -7.76
N GLY A 300 -15.41 3.68 -7.53
CA GLY A 300 -14.13 2.99 -7.64
C GLY A 300 -13.79 2.14 -6.40
N THR A 301 -12.57 1.64 -6.34
CA THR A 301 -12.16 0.70 -5.28
C THR A 301 -10.82 1.11 -4.68
N SER A 302 -10.75 1.10 -3.36
CA SER A 302 -9.50 1.21 -2.59
C SER A 302 -9.31 -0.01 -1.70
N VAL A 303 -8.05 -0.41 -1.50
CA VAL A 303 -7.69 -1.59 -0.70
C VAL A 303 -6.65 -1.20 0.33
N LEU A 304 -6.98 -1.37 1.61
CA LEU A 304 -6.04 -1.23 2.72
C LEU A 304 -5.49 -2.61 3.09
N THR A 305 -4.18 -2.68 3.30
CA THR A 305 -3.48 -3.89 3.78
C THR A 305 -2.54 -3.55 4.94
N GLU A 306 -1.52 -4.39 5.18
CA GLU A 306 -0.59 -4.23 6.30
C GLU A 306 -1.29 -4.45 7.64
N VAL A 307 -1.91 -5.63 7.80
CA VAL A 307 -2.73 -5.95 8.97
C VAL A 307 -2.05 -5.65 10.32
N PRO A 308 -0.74 -5.93 10.51
CA PRO A 308 -0.04 -5.55 11.74
C PRO A 308 -0.03 -4.03 12.02
N GLU A 309 -0.20 -3.21 11.00
CA GLU A 309 -0.31 -1.75 11.14
C GLU A 309 -1.74 -1.24 11.38
N MET A 310 -2.69 -2.16 11.61
CA MET A 310 -4.05 -1.85 12.06
C MET A 310 -4.21 -2.04 13.58
N PHE A 311 -3.26 -2.72 14.23
CA PHE A 311 -3.35 -3.06 15.67
C PHE A 311 -3.34 -1.80 16.54
N GLY A 312 -4.38 -1.62 17.34
CA GLY A 312 -4.65 -0.41 18.13
C GLY A 312 -5.55 0.62 17.44
N ALA A 313 -5.84 0.44 16.14
CA ALA A 313 -6.79 1.23 15.37
C ALA A 313 -7.92 0.38 14.75
N GLU A 314 -7.90 -0.93 14.97
CA GLU A 314 -8.80 -1.90 14.34
C GLU A 314 -10.29 -1.64 14.58
N THR A 315 -10.64 -1.12 15.76
CA THR A 315 -12.04 -0.81 16.10
C THR A 315 -12.64 0.29 15.21
N ILE A 316 -11.80 1.20 14.69
CA ILE A 316 -12.23 2.24 13.74
C ILE A 316 -12.69 1.59 12.43
N LEU A 317 -11.97 0.56 11.96
CA LEU A 317 -12.33 -0.19 10.75
C LEU A 317 -13.53 -1.11 11.01
N MET A 318 -13.52 -1.84 12.12
CA MET A 318 -14.59 -2.76 12.54
C MET A 318 -15.95 -2.08 12.62
N ASN A 319 -16.00 -0.86 13.20
CA ASN A 319 -17.25 -0.11 13.36
C ASN A 319 -17.76 0.49 12.04
N ARG A 320 -16.92 0.52 11.00
CA ARG A 320 -17.30 0.93 9.63
C ARG A 320 -17.65 -0.24 8.72
N CYS A 321 -17.62 -1.47 9.21
CA CYS A 321 -18.09 -2.62 8.42
C CYS A 321 -19.57 -2.46 8.09
N ARG A 322 -19.94 -2.66 6.82
CA ARG A 322 -21.31 -2.50 6.32
C ARG A 322 -22.30 -3.45 7.02
N THR A 323 -21.83 -4.65 7.34
CA THR A 323 -22.65 -5.71 7.96
C THR A 323 -21.91 -6.35 9.12
N LYS A 324 -22.66 -7.11 9.93
CA LYS A 324 -22.08 -7.85 11.06
C LYS A 324 -21.12 -8.96 10.58
N GLU A 325 -21.40 -9.58 9.44
CA GLU A 325 -20.55 -10.61 8.85
C GLU A 325 -19.18 -10.00 8.48
N LEU A 326 -19.14 -8.83 7.85
CA LEU A 326 -17.89 -8.12 7.54
C LEU A 326 -17.12 -7.70 8.80
N PHE A 327 -17.85 -7.34 9.87
CA PHE A 327 -17.23 -7.10 11.17
C PHE A 327 -16.56 -8.38 11.69
N GLU A 328 -17.23 -9.53 11.66
CA GLU A 328 -16.69 -10.81 12.10
C GLU A 328 -15.47 -11.23 11.24
N ASP A 329 -15.53 -11.02 9.92
CA ASP A 329 -14.40 -11.24 9.02
C ASP A 329 -13.22 -10.30 9.34
N THR A 330 -13.49 -9.04 9.70
CA THR A 330 -12.45 -8.08 10.11
C THR A 330 -11.82 -8.47 11.45
N VAL A 331 -12.61 -8.93 12.41
CA VAL A 331 -12.10 -9.48 13.68
C VAL A 331 -11.19 -10.66 13.42
N LYS A 332 -11.62 -11.57 12.53
CA LYS A 332 -10.82 -12.73 12.13
C LYS A 332 -9.51 -12.30 11.46
N LEU A 333 -9.56 -11.35 10.52
CA LEU A 333 -8.38 -10.81 9.84
C LEU A 333 -7.32 -10.32 10.84
N ILE A 334 -7.74 -9.56 11.85
CA ILE A 334 -6.87 -9.00 12.90
C ILE A 334 -6.32 -10.10 13.80
N ASN A 335 -7.20 -10.96 14.32
CA ASN A 335 -6.81 -11.97 15.29
C ASN A 335 -5.96 -13.10 14.68
N ASP A 336 -6.22 -13.51 13.43
CA ASP A 336 -5.39 -14.48 12.70
C ASP A 336 -3.93 -13.97 12.58
N PHE A 337 -3.73 -12.67 12.32
CA PHE A 337 -2.38 -12.10 12.26
C PHE A 337 -1.71 -11.98 13.64
N LYS A 338 -2.47 -11.67 14.69
CA LYS A 338 -1.95 -11.72 16.07
C LYS A 338 -1.54 -13.14 16.45
N GLU A 339 -2.37 -14.14 16.13
CA GLU A 339 -2.08 -15.55 16.35
C GLU A 339 -0.84 -16.02 15.58
N TYR A 340 -0.67 -15.53 14.34
CA TYR A 340 0.55 -15.79 13.54
C TYR A 340 1.82 -15.36 14.30
N PHE A 341 1.86 -14.15 14.89
CA PHE A 341 3.00 -13.73 15.72
C PHE A 341 3.16 -14.62 16.96
N LEU A 342 2.08 -14.84 17.71
CA LEU A 342 2.11 -15.61 18.95
C LEU A 342 2.55 -17.07 18.73
N SER A 343 2.11 -17.70 17.63
CA SER A 343 2.50 -19.07 17.26
C SER A 343 4.00 -19.20 16.93
N HIS A 344 4.66 -18.11 16.57
CA HIS A 344 6.12 -18.05 16.37
C HIS A 344 6.89 -17.56 17.59
N GLY A 345 6.22 -17.31 18.72
CA GLY A 345 6.84 -16.80 19.95
C GLY A 345 7.22 -15.32 19.89
N GLU A 346 6.66 -14.57 18.94
CA GLU A 346 6.95 -13.14 18.74
C GLU A 346 5.87 -12.26 19.38
N PRO A 347 6.26 -11.10 19.93
CA PRO A 347 5.29 -10.15 20.50
C PRO A 347 4.50 -9.43 19.42
N VAL A 348 3.22 -9.20 19.69
CA VAL A 348 2.31 -8.48 18.77
C VAL A 348 2.74 -7.03 18.53
N GLY A 349 3.46 -6.41 19.45
CA GLY A 349 3.78 -4.97 19.47
C GLY A 349 5.21 -4.59 19.03
N GLU A 350 5.96 -5.46 18.33
CA GLU A 350 7.35 -5.16 17.91
C GLU A 350 7.50 -3.97 16.93
N ASN A 351 6.53 -3.77 16.05
CA ASN A 351 6.49 -2.54 15.25
C ASN A 351 6.14 -1.34 16.17
N PRO A 352 6.72 -0.13 16.05
CA PRO A 352 7.44 0.46 14.91
C PRO A 352 8.93 0.10 14.84
N SER A 353 9.46 0.16 13.61
CA SER A 353 10.90 -0.03 13.35
C SER A 353 11.75 1.09 13.97
N PRO A 354 13.08 0.88 14.13
CA PRO A 354 13.97 1.94 14.61
C PRO A 354 13.86 3.26 13.80
N GLY A 355 13.73 3.18 12.49
CA GLY A 355 13.56 4.36 11.62
C GLY A 355 12.24 5.10 11.86
N ASN A 356 11.16 4.38 12.15
CA ASN A 356 9.87 5.01 12.51
C ASN A 356 9.97 5.74 13.86
N LYS A 357 10.66 5.14 14.85
CA LYS A 357 10.89 5.75 16.18
C LYS A 357 11.73 7.01 16.04
N ALA A 358 12.82 6.96 15.30
CA ALA A 358 13.64 8.12 14.97
C ALA A 358 12.85 9.22 14.23
N GLY A 359 11.82 8.86 13.48
CA GLY A 359 10.90 9.78 12.79
C GLY A 359 9.76 10.31 13.64
N GLY A 360 9.67 9.98 14.96
CA GLY A 360 8.69 10.53 15.90
C GLY A 360 7.50 9.63 16.24
N ILE A 361 7.44 8.41 15.69
CA ILE A 361 6.42 7.42 16.05
C ILE A 361 6.88 6.66 17.30
N SER A 362 6.03 6.59 18.34
CA SER A 362 6.43 6.03 19.66
C SER A 362 6.00 4.58 19.89
N THR A 363 4.80 4.22 19.43
CA THR A 363 4.18 2.91 19.68
C THR A 363 3.51 2.38 18.42
N LEU A 364 3.05 1.13 18.43
CA LEU A 364 2.30 0.57 17.30
C LEU A 364 0.93 1.24 17.16
N GLU A 365 0.25 1.60 18.26
CA GLU A 365 -1.02 2.34 18.23
C GLU A 365 -0.83 3.72 17.58
N ASP A 366 0.24 4.45 17.92
CA ASP A 366 0.59 5.73 17.29
C ASP A 366 0.76 5.57 15.77
N LYS A 367 1.46 4.49 15.35
CA LYS A 367 1.63 4.15 13.94
C LYS A 367 0.30 3.76 13.30
N ALA A 368 -0.47 2.86 13.91
CA ALA A 368 -1.70 2.32 13.36
C ALA A 368 -2.78 3.39 13.15
N LEU A 369 -2.97 4.29 14.13
CA LEU A 369 -3.90 5.41 14.03
C LEU A 369 -3.52 6.38 12.90
N GLY A 370 -2.23 6.54 12.62
CA GLY A 370 -1.77 7.30 11.45
C GLY A 370 -1.93 6.53 10.14
N CYS A 371 -1.62 5.23 10.14
CA CYS A 371 -1.66 4.38 8.95
C CYS A 371 -3.08 4.12 8.43
N THR A 372 -4.04 3.86 9.32
CA THR A 372 -5.43 3.58 8.95
C THR A 372 -6.14 4.77 8.30
N GLN A 373 -5.65 5.99 8.50
CA GLN A 373 -6.19 7.18 7.83
C GLN A 373 -6.10 7.11 6.30
N LYS A 374 -5.19 6.28 5.73
CA LYS A 374 -5.08 6.08 4.28
C LYS A 374 -6.39 5.64 3.61
N CYS A 375 -7.25 4.94 4.33
CA CYS A 375 -8.52 4.43 3.81
C CYS A 375 -9.71 5.39 4.01
N GLY A 376 -9.48 6.61 4.49
CA GLY A 376 -10.53 7.60 4.69
C GLY A 376 -11.60 7.15 5.69
N THR A 377 -12.84 7.52 5.41
CA THR A 377 -14.00 7.29 6.29
C THR A 377 -15.06 6.36 5.69
N SER A 378 -14.86 5.86 4.48
CA SER A 378 -15.79 4.97 3.77
C SER A 378 -16.14 3.70 4.55
N TYR A 379 -17.30 3.11 4.25
CA TYR A 379 -17.64 1.78 4.76
C TYR A 379 -16.66 0.72 4.25
N VAL A 380 -16.33 -0.26 5.10
CA VAL A 380 -15.68 -1.49 4.67
C VAL A 380 -16.71 -2.37 3.97
N GLU A 381 -16.48 -2.66 2.69
CA GLU A 381 -17.38 -3.43 1.82
C GLU A 381 -16.88 -4.87 1.58
N GLY A 382 -15.62 -5.16 1.87
CA GLY A 382 -15.04 -6.48 1.70
C GLY A 382 -13.81 -6.71 2.56
N VAL A 383 -13.58 -7.99 2.90
CA VAL A 383 -12.37 -8.48 3.57
C VAL A 383 -11.82 -9.64 2.75
N LEU A 384 -10.54 -9.57 2.40
CA LEU A 384 -9.87 -10.50 1.50
C LEU A 384 -8.77 -11.28 2.23
N PRO A 385 -8.79 -12.61 2.22
CA PRO A 385 -7.62 -13.42 2.54
C PRO A 385 -6.44 -13.11 1.60
N TYR A 386 -5.21 -13.48 2.02
CA TYR A 386 -4.03 -13.34 1.19
C TYR A 386 -4.15 -14.14 -0.12
N GLY A 387 -3.82 -13.50 -1.25
CA GLY A 387 -3.90 -14.10 -2.57
C GLY A 387 -5.32 -14.26 -3.14
N GLU A 388 -6.33 -13.59 -2.55
CA GLU A 388 -7.68 -13.50 -3.11
C GLU A 388 -7.87 -12.22 -3.92
N ARG A 389 -8.65 -12.31 -5.00
CA ARG A 389 -8.97 -11.19 -5.89
C ARG A 389 -10.19 -10.42 -5.41
N LEU A 390 -10.20 -9.12 -5.72
CA LEU A 390 -11.34 -8.22 -5.46
C LEU A 390 -12.63 -8.76 -6.09
N LYS A 391 -13.72 -8.74 -5.30
CA LYS A 391 -15.05 -9.18 -5.71
C LYS A 391 -16.09 -8.05 -5.61
N VAL A 392 -15.82 -7.04 -4.77
CA VAL A 392 -16.73 -5.92 -4.52
C VAL A 392 -16.00 -4.60 -4.67
N LYS A 393 -16.73 -3.56 -5.14
CA LYS A 393 -16.22 -2.18 -5.20
C LYS A 393 -16.27 -1.53 -3.83
N GLY A 394 -15.64 -0.37 -3.69
CA GLY A 394 -15.55 0.37 -2.43
C GLY A 394 -14.27 0.05 -1.65
N LEU A 395 -14.26 0.34 -0.35
CA LEU A 395 -13.12 0.06 0.51
C LEU A 395 -13.08 -1.41 0.89
N ASN A 396 -11.96 -2.06 0.62
CA ASN A 396 -11.70 -3.45 1.00
C ASN A 396 -10.48 -3.52 1.94
N LEU A 397 -10.46 -4.50 2.84
CA LEU A 397 -9.32 -4.87 3.66
C LEU A 397 -8.68 -6.15 3.09
N LEU A 398 -7.35 -6.20 3.03
CA LEU A 398 -6.61 -7.34 2.50
C LEU A 398 -5.61 -7.87 3.53
N SER A 399 -5.61 -9.17 3.73
CA SER A 399 -4.62 -9.85 4.57
C SER A 399 -3.24 -9.83 3.89
N ALA A 400 -2.30 -9.09 4.47
CA ALA A 400 -0.86 -9.17 4.17
C ALA A 400 -0.04 -8.58 5.32
N PRO A 401 1.25 -8.96 5.46
CA PRO A 401 2.14 -8.38 6.46
C PRO A 401 2.50 -6.93 6.14
N GLY A 402 3.20 -6.26 7.07
CA GLY A 402 3.73 -4.90 6.87
C GLY A 402 4.98 -4.82 5.98
N ASN A 403 5.59 -5.95 5.59
CA ASN A 403 6.74 -5.94 4.68
C ASN A 403 6.39 -5.29 3.34
N ASP A 404 7.17 -4.29 2.93
CA ASP A 404 6.86 -3.44 1.77
C ASP A 404 6.67 -4.24 0.48
N LEU A 405 7.56 -5.19 0.19
CA LEU A 405 7.53 -5.98 -1.04
C LEU A 405 6.33 -6.93 -1.06
N VAL A 406 6.11 -7.64 0.05
CA VAL A 406 5.01 -8.61 0.18
C VAL A 406 3.65 -7.92 0.13
N ALA A 407 3.48 -6.84 0.88
CA ALA A 407 2.22 -6.09 0.93
C ALA A 407 1.88 -5.44 -0.42
N ALA A 408 2.86 -4.81 -1.09
CA ALA A 408 2.64 -4.20 -2.39
C ALA A 408 2.35 -5.25 -3.48
N THR A 409 3.02 -6.41 -3.44
CA THR A 409 2.71 -7.56 -4.33
C THR A 409 1.29 -8.06 -4.08
N ALA A 410 0.86 -8.21 -2.83
CA ALA A 410 -0.49 -8.65 -2.48
C ALA A 410 -1.57 -7.66 -2.96
N LEU A 411 -1.35 -6.34 -2.79
CA LEU A 411 -2.24 -5.30 -3.30
C LEU A 411 -2.38 -5.36 -4.83
N ALA A 412 -1.28 -5.48 -5.55
CA ALA A 412 -1.31 -5.64 -6.99
C ALA A 412 -2.04 -6.94 -7.39
N SER A 413 -1.73 -8.06 -6.73
CA SER A 413 -2.32 -9.38 -7.03
C SER A 413 -3.82 -9.44 -6.75
N CYS A 414 -4.34 -8.74 -5.73
CA CYS A 414 -5.79 -8.70 -5.53
C CYS A 414 -6.53 -7.95 -6.65
N GLY A 415 -5.82 -7.29 -7.57
CA GLY A 415 -6.35 -6.63 -8.76
C GLY A 415 -6.24 -5.10 -8.74
N CYS A 416 -5.46 -4.50 -7.84
CA CYS A 416 -5.19 -3.06 -7.86
C CYS A 416 -4.33 -2.67 -9.06
N HIS A 417 -4.78 -1.67 -9.80
CA HIS A 417 -4.09 -1.17 -11.01
C HIS A 417 -2.79 -0.44 -10.67
N MET A 418 -2.71 0.17 -9.49
CA MET A 418 -1.56 0.89 -8.96
C MET A 418 -1.55 0.83 -7.43
N VAL A 419 -0.39 1.07 -6.84
CA VAL A 419 -0.18 1.18 -5.40
C VAL A 419 0.20 2.62 -5.06
N LEU A 420 -0.53 3.24 -4.15
CA LEU A 420 -0.24 4.54 -3.57
C LEU A 420 0.57 4.32 -2.29
N PHE A 421 1.84 4.70 -2.32
CA PHE A 421 2.83 4.36 -1.30
C PHE A 421 3.30 5.63 -0.57
N THR A 422 2.79 5.87 0.64
CA THR A 422 3.25 7.00 1.48
C THR A 422 4.55 6.69 2.19
N THR A 423 5.43 7.68 2.32
CA THR A 423 6.74 7.50 2.94
C THR A 423 7.31 8.79 3.55
N GLY A 424 7.91 8.69 4.73
CA GLY A 424 8.64 9.78 5.40
C GLY A 424 10.16 9.74 5.12
N CYS A 425 10.72 8.53 4.91
CA CYS A 425 12.15 8.34 4.67
C CYS A 425 12.49 8.07 3.20
N GLY A 426 11.51 7.60 2.41
CA GLY A 426 11.67 7.28 1.00
C GLY A 426 12.20 5.87 0.72
N THR A 427 11.85 5.35 -0.46
CA THR A 427 12.37 4.08 -0.99
C THR A 427 12.36 4.12 -2.52
N PRO A 428 13.35 3.52 -3.21
CA PRO A 428 13.31 3.36 -4.67
C PRO A 428 12.38 2.24 -5.12
N PHE A 429 11.97 1.34 -4.22
CA PHE A 429 11.17 0.15 -4.49
C PHE A 429 9.89 0.46 -5.29
N GLY A 430 9.52 -0.45 -6.19
CA GLY A 430 8.21 -0.54 -6.83
C GLY A 430 7.82 -1.98 -7.08
N THR A 431 6.52 -2.29 -6.96
CA THR A 431 5.98 -3.60 -7.34
C THR A 431 5.69 -3.65 -8.85
N TYR A 432 5.11 -4.72 -9.34
CA TYR A 432 4.87 -4.95 -10.76
C TYR A 432 3.77 -4.07 -11.39
N VAL A 433 3.04 -3.30 -10.59
CA VAL A 433 2.14 -2.23 -11.05
C VAL A 433 2.74 -0.85 -10.71
N PRO A 434 2.28 0.26 -11.31
CA PRO A 434 2.71 1.60 -10.92
C PRO A 434 2.67 1.78 -9.41
N THR A 435 3.80 2.14 -8.80
CA THR A 435 3.94 2.32 -7.35
C THR A 435 4.31 3.76 -7.07
N MET A 436 3.29 4.61 -6.94
CA MET A 436 3.43 6.05 -6.74
C MET A 436 3.90 6.33 -5.32
N LYS A 437 5.06 7.00 -5.15
CA LYS A 437 5.57 7.43 -3.86
C LYS A 437 5.11 8.83 -3.50
N ILE A 438 4.45 8.93 -2.34
CA ILE A 438 3.91 10.18 -1.79
C ILE A 438 4.70 10.52 -0.53
N SER A 439 5.49 11.61 -0.55
CA SER A 439 6.27 12.01 0.62
C SER A 439 5.38 12.69 1.67
N THR A 440 5.67 12.41 2.94
CA THR A 440 5.03 13.05 4.09
C THR A 440 5.59 14.44 4.38
N ASN A 441 6.78 14.75 3.85
CA ASN A 441 7.52 16.00 4.09
C ASN A 441 8.23 16.49 2.83
N SER A 442 8.36 17.80 2.70
CA SER A 442 8.97 18.44 1.52
C SER A 442 10.49 18.27 1.44
N THR A 443 11.15 18.02 2.57
CA THR A 443 12.60 17.74 2.61
C THR A 443 12.93 16.47 1.84
N LEU A 444 12.17 15.39 2.06
CA LEU A 444 12.32 14.15 1.31
C LEU A 444 12.05 14.36 -0.18
N ALA A 445 10.96 15.04 -0.53
CA ALA A 445 10.62 15.31 -1.92
C ALA A 445 11.73 16.06 -2.65
N LYS A 446 12.31 17.08 -1.99
CA LYS A 446 13.43 17.87 -2.52
C LYS A 446 14.73 17.06 -2.66
N ASN A 447 15.04 16.22 -1.68
CA ASN A 447 16.29 15.47 -1.63
C ASN A 447 16.29 14.21 -2.51
N LYS A 448 15.10 13.65 -2.79
CA LYS A 448 14.91 12.42 -3.56
C LYS A 448 13.88 12.58 -4.70
N PRO A 449 14.05 13.57 -5.59
CA PRO A 449 13.08 13.83 -6.67
C PRO A 449 12.94 12.66 -7.65
N GLY A 450 13.93 11.78 -7.74
CA GLY A 450 13.86 10.57 -8.55
C GLY A 450 13.21 9.36 -7.84
N TRP A 451 12.74 9.50 -6.60
CA TRP A 451 11.99 8.48 -5.87
C TRP A 451 10.54 8.93 -5.63
N ILE A 452 10.36 10.21 -5.31
CA ILE A 452 9.08 10.78 -4.91
C ILE A 452 8.34 11.30 -6.13
N ASP A 453 7.07 10.91 -6.26
CA ASP A 453 6.18 11.30 -7.34
C ASP A 453 5.27 12.47 -6.94
N PHE A 454 4.89 12.55 -5.65
CA PHE A 454 4.02 13.60 -5.14
C PHE A 454 4.45 14.05 -3.73
N ASN A 455 4.44 15.36 -3.50
CA ASN A 455 4.78 15.95 -2.19
C ASN A 455 3.53 16.33 -1.42
N ALA A 456 3.22 15.59 -0.33
CA ALA A 456 2.16 15.94 0.60
C ALA A 456 2.66 16.81 1.78
N GLY A 457 3.98 17.00 1.93
CA GLY A 457 4.56 17.83 2.96
C GLY A 457 4.12 19.30 2.93
N VAL A 458 3.68 19.79 1.77
CA VAL A 458 3.12 21.14 1.59
C VAL A 458 1.91 21.42 2.48
N ILE A 459 1.21 20.38 2.96
CA ILE A 459 0.05 20.51 3.85
C ILE A 459 0.44 21.16 5.18
N VAL A 460 1.58 20.79 5.76
CA VAL A 460 2.09 21.44 6.99
C VAL A 460 2.81 22.76 6.70
N GLU A 461 3.02 23.10 5.44
CA GLU A 461 3.55 24.37 4.95
C GLU A 461 2.44 25.36 4.54
N ASN A 462 1.22 25.14 5.04
CA ASN A 462 0.02 25.97 4.87
C ASN A 462 -0.70 25.83 3.49
N GLU A 463 -0.48 24.78 2.72
CA GLU A 463 -1.37 24.45 1.61
C GLU A 463 -2.61 23.69 2.14
N PRO A 464 -3.85 24.15 1.87
CA PRO A 464 -5.05 23.42 2.30
C PRO A 464 -5.08 21.98 1.79
N MET A 465 -5.52 21.04 2.64
CA MET A 465 -5.63 19.63 2.32
C MET A 465 -6.48 19.38 1.06
N GLU A 466 -7.60 20.08 0.94
CA GLU A 466 -8.53 19.97 -0.18
C GLU A 466 -7.85 20.34 -1.49
N LYS A 467 -7.11 21.45 -1.52
CA LYS A 467 -6.36 21.89 -2.70
C LYS A 467 -5.25 20.92 -3.07
N THR A 468 -4.56 20.38 -2.09
CA THR A 468 -3.54 19.33 -2.31
C THR A 468 -4.20 18.07 -2.86
N CYS A 469 -5.38 17.68 -2.37
CA CYS A 469 -6.13 16.53 -2.83
C CYS A 469 -6.62 16.71 -4.28
N GLU A 470 -7.10 17.88 -4.68
CA GLU A 470 -7.48 18.17 -6.07
C GLU A 470 -6.31 17.92 -7.03
N ARG A 471 -5.13 18.45 -6.73
CA ARG A 471 -3.90 18.22 -7.52
C ARG A 471 -3.49 16.74 -7.53
N PHE A 472 -3.68 16.05 -6.40
CA PHE A 472 -3.37 14.64 -6.27
C PHE A 472 -4.28 13.78 -7.14
N ILE A 473 -5.59 14.04 -7.14
CA ILE A 473 -6.57 13.36 -8.01
C ILE A 473 -6.22 13.55 -9.49
N GLU A 474 -5.91 14.80 -9.90
CA GLU A 474 -5.49 15.08 -11.28
C GLU A 474 -4.24 14.27 -11.67
N TYR A 475 -3.28 14.16 -10.75
CA TYR A 475 -2.06 13.40 -11.00
C TYR A 475 -2.33 11.89 -11.09
N ILE A 476 -3.18 11.34 -10.22
CA ILE A 476 -3.59 9.92 -10.30
C ILE A 476 -4.27 9.63 -11.65
N ILE A 477 -5.16 10.49 -12.12
CA ILE A 477 -5.82 10.34 -13.44
C ILE A 477 -4.77 10.34 -14.57
N LYS A 478 -3.75 11.19 -14.52
CA LYS A 478 -2.65 11.20 -15.49
C LYS A 478 -1.86 9.88 -15.45
N VAL A 479 -1.54 9.38 -14.25
CA VAL A 479 -0.83 8.09 -14.09
C VAL A 479 -1.69 6.94 -14.61
N ALA A 480 -2.97 6.90 -14.28
CA ALA A 480 -3.91 5.91 -14.80
C ALA A 480 -4.05 6.01 -16.34
N SER A 481 -3.84 7.19 -16.90
CA SER A 481 -3.90 7.47 -18.35
C SER A 481 -2.57 7.24 -19.08
N GLY A 482 -1.53 6.79 -18.39
CA GLY A 482 -0.26 6.37 -19.01
C GLY A 482 0.97 7.19 -18.61
N GLU A 483 0.85 8.21 -17.76
CA GLU A 483 2.04 8.86 -17.20
C GLU A 483 2.80 7.89 -16.30
N PHE A 484 4.11 7.74 -16.55
CA PHE A 484 4.95 6.84 -15.76
C PHE A 484 5.39 7.50 -14.45
N VAL A 485 5.31 6.76 -13.37
CA VAL A 485 5.89 7.11 -12.07
C VAL A 485 7.39 6.76 -12.01
N ASN A 486 8.10 7.28 -11.03
CA ASN A 486 9.55 7.20 -10.95
C ASN A 486 10.11 5.77 -10.92
N ASN A 487 9.44 4.81 -10.24
CA ASN A 487 9.91 3.43 -10.25
C ASN A 487 9.80 2.79 -11.65
N GLU A 488 8.78 3.12 -12.42
CA GLU A 488 8.61 2.63 -13.80
C GLU A 488 9.68 3.20 -14.72
N LYS A 489 9.94 4.52 -14.65
CA LYS A 489 11.00 5.20 -15.43
C LYS A 489 12.37 4.59 -15.22
N LYS A 490 12.61 3.98 -14.04
CA LYS A 490 13.88 3.36 -13.65
C LYS A 490 13.88 1.83 -13.80
N GLY A 491 12.73 1.23 -14.13
CA GLY A 491 12.60 -0.23 -14.23
C GLY A 491 12.66 -0.95 -12.88
N TYR A 492 12.39 -0.26 -11.77
CA TYR A 492 12.33 -0.87 -10.43
C TYR A 492 10.96 -1.51 -10.23
N LYS A 493 10.86 -2.80 -10.57
CA LYS A 493 9.65 -3.60 -10.43
C LYS A 493 10.01 -4.97 -9.85
N GLU A 494 9.60 -5.19 -8.62
CA GLU A 494 9.98 -6.37 -7.85
C GLU A 494 8.73 -7.03 -7.25
N ILE A 495 8.82 -8.33 -6.99
CA ILE A 495 7.77 -9.10 -6.30
C ILE A 495 8.36 -9.85 -5.11
N ALA A 496 7.52 -10.05 -4.10
CA ALA A 496 7.79 -10.97 -3.02
C ALA A 496 6.49 -11.66 -2.60
N ILE A 497 6.58 -12.96 -2.32
CA ILE A 497 5.43 -13.79 -1.92
C ILE A 497 5.57 -14.12 -0.44
N PHE A 498 4.48 -14.01 0.31
CA PHE A 498 4.47 -14.30 1.73
C PHE A 498 4.75 -15.79 1.98
N LYS A 499 5.74 -16.05 2.82
CA LYS A 499 6.19 -17.40 3.20
C LYS A 499 6.23 -17.51 4.71
N THR A 500 5.61 -18.53 5.25
CA THR A 500 5.53 -18.79 6.68
C THR A 500 6.06 -20.17 7.09
N GLY A 501 6.07 -21.12 6.15
CA GLY A 501 6.40 -22.50 6.40
C GLY A 501 7.85 -22.90 6.08
N VAL A 502 8.11 -24.19 6.19
CA VAL A 502 9.42 -24.78 5.90
C VAL A 502 9.62 -25.00 4.40
N THR A 503 10.88 -25.03 3.99
CA THR A 503 11.29 -25.45 2.65
C THR A 503 11.85 -26.87 2.73
N LEU A 504 11.44 -27.77 1.79
CA LEU A 504 11.97 -29.14 1.66
C LEU A 504 13.44 -29.14 1.23
#